data_a639cc38bebdfc2c99b1e1ff696a5a91
#
_entry.id   a639cc38bebdfc2c99b1e1ff696a5a91
#
_cell.length_a   1.000
_cell.length_b   1.000
_cell.length_c   1.000
_cell.angle_alpha   90.00
_cell.angle_beta   90.00
_cell.angle_gamma   90.00
#
_symmetry.space_group_name_H-M   'P 1'
#
loop_
_entity.id
_entity.type
_entity.pdbx_description
1 polymer ?
#
loop_
_entity_poly.entity_id
_entity_poly.type
_entity_poly.pdbx_seq_one_letter_code
_entity_poly.pdbx_strand_id
1 'polypeptide(L)'
;MELSVRILTVLLSGVCAVVVALAAPPAFAQDFYRGKSVALYAGQPPGGGIDSEMRLVAQYFSRHIPGEPTIVPRNMPGAGGLILGNNLYSVAKPDGLTLGMPGRTGFVLAPIISAADTKYDLRKFTWIGSSASSNLVLWMRRQSNIRSFDDLRRANRQIIIAGSGSTTSNSIIPEVLAKYENMPIKVVRGYTGIIDAVLAVERGEADGVLCQRASIRPDMLSSGAVMPVFQLFDSEPGVPILERLVMDAREKALLELLGAPQRLGLAVIAPPGLPDDLTRILRQSYLKMVESREYVEEAIKRNLDVGRPNTGEEITDYVTNTLMAFPAETIREYRSYVEKQ
;
A
#
# COMPACT_ATOMS: atom_id res chain seq x y z
N MET A 1 27.75 57.39 -21.11
CA MET A 1 28.02 55.99 -20.69
C MET A 1 27.50 55.66 -19.29
N GLU A 2 27.50 56.61 -18.35
CA GLU A 2 26.98 56.37 -16.97
C GLU A 2 25.45 56.30 -16.85
N LEU A 3 24.68 56.98 -17.71
CA LEU A 3 23.22 56.99 -17.63
C LEU A 3 22.62 55.67 -18.08
N SER A 4 23.21 54.98 -19.04
CA SER A 4 22.77 53.67 -19.54
C SER A 4 22.95 52.53 -18.54
N VAL A 5 23.98 52.60 -17.69
CA VAL A 5 24.26 51.61 -16.65
C VAL A 5 23.28 51.70 -15.48
N ARG A 6 22.88 52.91 -15.11
CA ARG A 6 21.90 53.16 -14.03
C ARG A 6 20.49 52.68 -14.37
N ILE A 7 20.08 52.81 -15.62
CA ILE A 7 18.74 52.33 -16.09
C ILE A 7 18.71 50.79 -16.12
N LEU A 8 19.83 50.15 -16.52
CA LEU A 8 19.94 48.69 -16.55
C LEU A 8 19.89 48.05 -15.14
N THR A 9 20.53 48.71 -14.16
CA THR A 9 20.57 48.26 -12.76
C THR A 9 19.19 48.36 -12.09
N VAL A 10 18.39 49.39 -12.39
CA VAL A 10 17.03 49.54 -11.85
C VAL A 10 16.08 48.54 -12.47
N LEU A 11 16.23 48.23 -13.77
CA LEU A 11 15.38 47.19 -14.42
C LEU A 11 15.70 45.77 -13.95
N LEU A 12 16.97 45.45 -13.72
CA LEU A 12 17.32 44.12 -13.14
C LEU A 12 16.83 43.96 -11.71
N SER A 13 16.90 45.00 -10.88
CA SER A 13 16.39 44.96 -9.49
C SER A 13 14.87 44.80 -9.42
N GLY A 14 14.14 45.37 -10.36
CA GLY A 14 12.69 45.21 -10.44
C GLY A 14 12.23 43.83 -10.85
N VAL A 15 12.96 43.18 -11.76
CA VAL A 15 12.64 41.80 -12.21
C VAL A 15 12.94 40.76 -11.12
N CYS A 16 14.03 40.90 -10.34
CA CYS A 16 14.32 40.01 -9.21
C CYS A 16 13.26 40.11 -8.08
N ALA A 17 12.73 41.32 -7.82
CA ALA A 17 11.72 41.49 -6.78
C ALA A 17 10.34 40.89 -7.15
N VAL A 18 9.99 40.85 -8.43
CA VAL A 18 8.74 40.23 -8.91
C VAL A 18 8.81 38.71 -8.93
N VAL A 19 9.97 38.11 -9.21
CA VAL A 19 10.14 36.65 -9.26
C VAL A 19 10.12 36.02 -7.86
N VAL A 20 10.58 36.74 -6.82
CA VAL A 20 10.54 36.25 -5.43
C VAL A 20 9.13 36.33 -4.83
N ALA A 21 8.27 37.24 -5.29
CA ALA A 21 6.88 37.36 -4.80
C ALA A 21 5.95 36.25 -5.28
N LEU A 22 6.30 35.49 -6.32
CA LEU A 22 5.49 34.40 -6.88
C LEU A 22 5.71 33.03 -6.19
N ALA A 23 6.70 32.91 -5.29
CA ALA A 23 7.03 31.67 -4.62
C ALA A 23 6.54 31.56 -3.17
N ALA A 24 5.87 32.56 -2.62
CA ALA A 24 5.29 32.48 -1.29
C ALA A 24 3.98 31.71 -1.35
N PRO A 25 3.82 30.58 -0.63
CA PRO A 25 2.52 29.93 -0.52
C PRO A 25 1.51 30.89 0.10
N PRO A 26 0.25 30.89 -0.35
CA PRO A 26 -0.77 31.81 0.17
C PRO A 26 -0.89 31.65 1.69
N ALA A 27 -0.77 32.74 2.43
CA ALA A 27 -0.76 32.77 3.91
C ALA A 27 -2.02 32.13 4.54
N PHE A 28 -3.12 32.05 3.81
CA PHE A 28 -4.37 31.44 4.26
C PHE A 28 -4.28 29.93 4.53
N ALA A 29 -3.42 29.20 3.82
CA ALA A 29 -3.30 27.77 3.98
C ALA A 29 -2.41 27.38 5.19
N GLN A 30 -1.51 28.26 5.62
CA GLN A 30 -0.62 28.00 6.77
C GLN A 30 -1.34 28.07 8.12
N ASP A 31 -2.42 28.87 8.22
CA ASP A 31 -3.18 29.01 9.47
C ASP A 31 -4.43 28.13 9.54
N PHE A 32 -4.79 27.46 8.45
CA PHE A 32 -6.02 26.66 8.40
C PHE A 32 -6.10 25.63 9.54
N TYR A 33 -5.03 24.90 9.80
CA TYR A 33 -5.03 23.79 10.78
C TYR A 33 -4.77 24.22 12.21
N ARG A 34 -4.39 25.48 12.45
CA ARG A 34 -4.07 25.95 13.81
C ARG A 34 -5.27 25.83 14.75
N GLY A 35 -5.07 25.14 15.90
CA GLY A 35 -6.10 24.89 16.89
C GLY A 35 -7.21 23.93 16.46
N LYS A 36 -7.09 23.28 15.32
CA LYS A 36 -8.05 22.29 14.83
C LYS A 36 -7.66 20.87 15.23
N SER A 37 -8.65 19.98 15.18
CA SER A 37 -8.46 18.54 15.32
C SER A 37 -8.80 17.84 14.02
N VAL A 38 -7.94 16.92 13.57
CA VAL A 38 -8.14 16.07 12.41
C VAL A 38 -8.42 14.65 12.89
N ALA A 39 -9.57 14.09 12.52
CA ALA A 39 -9.89 12.69 12.79
C ALA A 39 -9.20 11.80 11.75
N LEU A 40 -8.39 10.82 12.17
CA LEU A 40 -7.77 9.82 11.32
C LEU A 40 -8.36 8.44 11.65
N TYR A 41 -9.08 7.86 10.70
CA TYR A 41 -9.78 6.59 10.90
C TYR A 41 -9.01 5.41 10.32
N ALA A 42 -8.89 4.31 11.07
CA ALA A 42 -8.50 2.99 10.56
C ALA A 42 -9.73 2.15 10.25
N GLY A 43 -9.76 1.49 9.07
CA GLY A 43 -10.86 0.59 8.64
C GLY A 43 -10.81 -0.81 9.27
N GLN A 44 -10.05 -0.99 10.34
CA GLN A 44 -9.83 -2.25 11.03
C GLN A 44 -10.00 -2.08 12.56
N PRO A 45 -10.25 -3.18 13.30
CA PRO A 45 -10.29 -3.14 14.76
C PRO A 45 -8.96 -2.67 15.37
N PRO A 46 -8.99 -2.15 16.60
CA PRO A 46 -7.78 -1.83 17.35
C PRO A 46 -6.83 -3.02 17.51
N GLY A 47 -5.51 -2.76 17.53
CA GLY A 47 -4.45 -3.75 17.79
C GLY A 47 -3.90 -4.47 16.56
N GLY A 48 -4.50 -4.28 15.38
CA GLY A 48 -3.95 -4.82 14.11
C GLY A 48 -2.88 -3.93 13.48
N GLY A 49 -2.22 -4.43 12.41
CA GLY A 49 -1.16 -3.70 11.72
C GLY A 49 -1.60 -2.32 11.19
N ILE A 50 -2.83 -2.23 10.64
CA ILE A 50 -3.40 -0.95 10.15
C ILE A 50 -3.63 0.04 11.30
N ASP A 51 -4.15 -0.44 12.45
CA ASP A 51 -4.32 0.40 13.64
C ASP A 51 -2.96 0.88 14.19
N SER A 52 -1.97 0.01 14.21
CA SER A 52 -0.60 0.34 14.66
C SER A 52 0.03 1.40 13.76
N GLU A 53 -0.08 1.28 12.44
CA GLU A 53 0.42 2.27 11.49
C GLU A 53 -0.37 3.58 11.57
N MET A 54 -1.71 3.53 11.64
CA MET A 54 -2.55 4.72 11.82
C MET A 54 -2.16 5.51 13.08
N ARG A 55 -1.89 4.84 14.20
CA ARG A 55 -1.44 5.48 15.44
C ARG A 55 -0.03 6.06 15.31
N LEU A 56 0.86 5.41 14.57
CA LEU A 56 2.17 5.96 14.26
C LEU A 56 2.06 7.22 13.39
N VAL A 57 1.25 7.16 12.33
CA VAL A 57 0.93 8.34 11.51
C VAL A 57 0.36 9.45 12.38
N ALA A 58 -0.63 9.17 13.23
CA ALA A 58 -1.24 10.18 14.10
C ALA A 58 -0.23 10.84 15.04
N GLN A 59 0.76 10.09 15.53
CA GLN A 59 1.80 10.59 16.43
C GLN A 59 2.76 11.57 15.75
N TYR A 60 3.10 11.34 14.48
CA TYR A 60 4.14 12.10 13.77
C TYR A 60 3.57 13.12 12.78
N PHE A 61 2.40 12.89 12.19
CA PHE A 61 1.87 13.70 11.10
C PHE A 61 1.58 15.15 11.51
N SER A 62 1.06 15.36 12.71
CA SER A 62 0.76 16.68 13.26
C SER A 62 1.91 17.68 13.11
N ARG A 63 3.12 17.27 13.46
CA ARG A 63 4.34 18.12 13.46
C ARG A 63 4.76 18.59 12.08
N HIS A 64 4.28 17.94 11.03
CA HIS A 64 4.61 18.24 9.64
C HIS A 64 3.52 19.07 8.97
N ILE A 65 2.32 19.15 9.54
CA ILE A 65 1.22 19.97 9.03
C ILE A 65 1.36 21.41 9.56
N PRO A 66 1.38 22.45 8.71
CA PRO A 66 1.38 23.83 9.15
C PRO A 66 0.21 24.09 10.12
N GLY A 67 0.50 24.69 11.28
CA GLY A 67 -0.48 24.91 12.33
C GLY A 67 -0.63 23.76 13.34
N GLU A 68 0.07 22.65 13.15
CA GLU A 68 0.20 21.51 14.07
C GLU A 68 -1.12 21.05 14.69
N PRO A 69 -2.13 20.64 13.87
CA PRO A 69 -3.43 20.22 14.39
C PRO A 69 -3.31 18.98 15.27
N THR A 70 -4.21 18.80 16.21
CA THR A 70 -4.29 17.52 16.94
C THR A 70 -4.81 16.43 16.03
N ILE A 71 -4.04 15.36 15.78
CA ILE A 71 -4.53 14.17 15.05
C ILE A 71 -5.15 13.20 16.05
N VAL A 72 -6.44 12.89 15.85
CA VAL A 72 -7.23 12.01 16.73
C VAL A 72 -7.43 10.66 16.04
N PRO A 73 -6.69 9.60 16.46
CA PRO A 73 -6.86 8.26 15.89
C PRO A 73 -8.19 7.63 16.32
N ARG A 74 -8.90 7.02 15.37
CA ARG A 74 -10.19 6.34 15.59
C ARG A 74 -10.26 5.06 14.77
N ASN A 75 -11.14 4.14 15.14
CA ASN A 75 -11.40 2.91 14.36
C ASN A 75 -12.85 2.89 13.86
N MET A 76 -13.02 2.50 12.60
CA MET A 76 -14.31 2.24 11.95
C MET A 76 -14.20 0.92 11.17
N PRO A 77 -14.19 -0.22 11.88
CA PRO A 77 -13.98 -1.52 11.27
C PRO A 77 -15.21 -2.00 10.50
N GLY A 78 -14.97 -2.91 9.56
CA GLY A 78 -16.03 -3.67 8.90
C GLY A 78 -15.77 -3.90 7.42
N ALA A 79 -16.14 -5.11 6.96
CA ALA A 79 -16.06 -5.57 5.58
C ALA A 79 -14.70 -5.23 4.89
N GLY A 80 -13.58 -5.50 5.58
CA GLY A 80 -12.24 -5.23 5.01
C GLY A 80 -11.94 -3.77 4.70
N GLY A 81 -12.59 -2.81 5.40
CA GLY A 81 -12.44 -1.37 5.19
C GLY A 81 -13.52 -0.73 4.32
N LEU A 82 -14.46 -1.53 3.80
CA LEU A 82 -15.56 -1.04 2.96
C LEU A 82 -16.44 -0.02 3.69
N ILE A 83 -16.74 -0.26 4.98
CA ILE A 83 -17.57 0.65 5.79
C ILE A 83 -16.90 2.02 5.89
N LEU A 84 -15.61 2.07 6.19
CA LEU A 84 -14.88 3.34 6.24
C LEU A 84 -14.82 4.01 4.86
N GLY A 85 -14.58 3.23 3.78
CA GLY A 85 -14.58 3.75 2.41
C GLY A 85 -15.91 4.41 2.06
N ASN A 86 -17.04 3.74 2.31
CA ASN A 86 -18.38 4.29 2.09
C ASN A 86 -18.64 5.56 2.92
N ASN A 87 -18.21 5.57 4.19
CA ASN A 87 -18.37 6.73 5.06
C ASN A 87 -17.58 7.95 4.55
N LEU A 88 -16.30 7.77 4.22
CA LEU A 88 -15.46 8.85 3.67
C LEU A 88 -16.00 9.39 2.35
N TYR A 89 -16.58 8.52 1.52
CA TYR A 89 -17.09 8.92 0.22
C TYR A 89 -18.40 9.68 0.29
N SER A 90 -19.34 9.24 1.17
CA SER A 90 -20.73 9.69 1.13
C SER A 90 -21.13 10.57 2.31
N VAL A 91 -20.39 10.56 3.42
CA VAL A 91 -20.79 11.20 4.69
C VAL A 91 -19.77 12.25 5.15
N ALA A 92 -18.48 11.94 5.07
CA ALA A 92 -17.43 12.83 5.54
C ALA A 92 -17.33 14.07 4.65
N LYS A 93 -17.10 15.24 5.28
CA LYS A 93 -16.93 16.51 4.56
C LYS A 93 -15.53 16.60 3.97
N PRO A 94 -15.37 17.17 2.75
CA PRO A 94 -14.06 17.40 2.13
C PRO A 94 -13.38 18.67 2.66
N ASP A 95 -13.32 18.82 3.96
CA ASP A 95 -12.81 20.00 4.66
C ASP A 95 -11.38 19.81 5.24
N GLY A 96 -10.74 18.69 4.94
CA GLY A 96 -9.40 18.38 5.44
C GLY A 96 -9.32 17.97 6.93
N LEU A 97 -10.45 17.85 7.62
CA LEU A 97 -10.49 17.48 9.04
C LEU A 97 -10.87 16.02 9.28
N THR A 98 -11.15 15.27 8.21
CA THR A 98 -11.42 13.84 8.26
C THR A 98 -10.56 13.11 7.23
N LEU A 99 -9.73 12.17 7.71
CA LEU A 99 -8.86 11.32 6.91
C LEU A 99 -9.12 9.86 7.25
N GLY A 100 -8.73 8.95 6.36
CA GLY A 100 -8.87 7.53 6.62
C GLY A 100 -7.75 6.68 6.04
N MET A 101 -7.55 5.52 6.68
CA MET A 101 -6.74 4.40 6.25
C MET A 101 -7.65 3.16 6.20
N PRO A 102 -8.45 2.98 5.12
CA PRO A 102 -9.49 1.95 5.10
C PRO A 102 -8.94 0.52 5.08
N GLY A 103 -7.70 0.36 4.69
CA GLY A 103 -7.06 -0.94 4.55
C GLY A 103 -6.73 -1.25 3.11
N ARG A 104 -6.40 -2.52 2.84
CA ARG A 104 -5.89 -2.93 1.52
C ARG A 104 -6.96 -3.67 0.71
N THR A 105 -7.06 -4.98 0.87
CA THR A 105 -7.74 -5.87 -0.08
C THR A 105 -9.23 -5.56 -0.22
N GLY A 106 -10.00 -5.52 0.87
CA GLY A 106 -11.44 -5.29 0.80
C GLY A 106 -11.79 -3.94 0.21
N PHE A 107 -11.15 -2.87 0.70
CA PHE A 107 -11.36 -1.51 0.21
C PHE A 107 -10.99 -1.35 -1.27
N VAL A 108 -9.83 -1.89 -1.69
CA VAL A 108 -9.30 -1.72 -3.05
C VAL A 108 -10.04 -2.58 -4.07
N LEU A 109 -10.31 -3.86 -3.74
CA LEU A 109 -10.83 -4.79 -4.72
C LEU A 109 -12.37 -4.82 -4.80
N ALA A 110 -13.10 -4.42 -3.74
CA ALA A 110 -14.55 -4.42 -3.75
C ALA A 110 -15.17 -3.62 -4.91
N PRO A 111 -14.76 -2.39 -5.24
CA PRO A 111 -15.31 -1.66 -6.38
C PRO A 111 -14.97 -2.29 -7.73
N ILE A 112 -13.83 -2.99 -7.84
CA ILE A 112 -13.39 -3.65 -9.06
C ILE A 112 -14.27 -4.88 -9.36
N ILE A 113 -14.57 -5.66 -8.34
CA ILE A 113 -15.46 -6.82 -8.47
C ILE A 113 -16.95 -6.44 -8.39
N SER A 114 -17.26 -5.14 -8.36
CA SER A 114 -18.65 -4.64 -8.28
C SER A 114 -19.42 -5.24 -7.11
N ALA A 115 -18.80 -5.31 -5.93
CA ALA A 115 -19.48 -5.76 -4.73
C ALA A 115 -20.71 -4.86 -4.43
N ALA A 116 -21.85 -5.46 -4.18
CA ALA A 116 -23.14 -4.76 -4.06
C ALA A 116 -23.15 -3.65 -3.01
N ASP A 117 -22.33 -3.79 -1.95
CA ASP A 117 -22.26 -2.84 -0.85
C ASP A 117 -21.25 -1.70 -1.08
N THR A 118 -20.59 -1.66 -2.24
CA THR A 118 -19.60 -0.60 -2.56
C THR A 118 -20.33 0.64 -3.08
N LYS A 119 -20.17 1.76 -2.37
CA LYS A 119 -20.80 3.05 -2.70
C LYS A 119 -19.78 4.13 -3.09
N TYR A 120 -18.56 3.76 -3.43
CA TYR A 120 -17.48 4.68 -3.77
C TYR A 120 -16.78 4.31 -5.08
N ASP A 121 -16.14 5.31 -5.67
CA ASP A 121 -15.23 5.20 -6.79
C ASP A 121 -13.82 5.58 -6.32
N LEU A 122 -12.87 4.67 -6.42
CA LEU A 122 -11.49 4.88 -5.97
C LEU A 122 -10.81 6.08 -6.65
N ARG A 123 -11.21 6.41 -7.90
CA ARG A 123 -10.67 7.53 -8.67
C ARG A 123 -11.05 8.90 -8.10
N LYS A 124 -12.10 8.96 -7.29
CA LYS A 124 -12.64 10.22 -6.76
C LYS A 124 -12.09 10.58 -5.39
N PHE A 125 -11.49 9.64 -4.66
CA PHE A 125 -10.83 9.96 -3.40
C PHE A 125 -9.63 10.86 -3.62
N THR A 126 -9.36 11.72 -2.64
CA THR A 126 -8.08 12.43 -2.58
C THR A 126 -7.06 11.55 -1.88
N TRP A 127 -6.16 10.94 -2.66
CA TRP A 127 -5.06 10.14 -2.14
C TRP A 127 -3.97 11.05 -1.60
N ILE A 128 -3.60 10.85 -0.34
CA ILE A 128 -2.57 11.66 0.33
C ILE A 128 -1.20 11.02 0.17
N GLY A 129 -1.10 9.73 0.39
CA GLY A 129 0.13 8.96 0.24
C GLY A 129 0.11 7.68 1.06
N SER A 130 1.14 6.84 0.91
CA SER A 130 1.40 5.69 1.78
C SER A 130 2.87 5.62 2.16
N SER A 131 3.18 5.05 3.32
CA SER A 131 4.54 4.96 3.88
C SER A 131 5.45 4.05 3.06
N ALA A 132 4.87 2.99 2.48
CA ALA A 132 5.55 2.03 1.62
C ALA A 132 4.54 1.18 0.86
N SER A 133 4.96 0.61 -0.27
CA SER A 133 4.32 -0.57 -0.82
C SER A 133 4.60 -1.76 0.10
N SER A 134 3.60 -2.61 0.30
CA SER A 134 3.77 -3.85 1.06
C SER A 134 4.18 -4.96 0.10
N ASN A 135 5.33 -5.57 0.28
CA ASN A 135 5.79 -6.62 -0.64
C ASN A 135 5.44 -8.02 -0.12
N LEU A 136 4.93 -8.86 -1.01
CA LEU A 136 4.78 -10.29 -0.75
C LEU A 136 5.94 -11.05 -1.40
N VAL A 137 6.60 -11.87 -0.59
CA VAL A 137 7.73 -12.71 -0.99
C VAL A 137 7.33 -14.15 -0.76
N LEU A 138 7.61 -15.03 -1.72
CA LEU A 138 7.46 -16.46 -1.51
C LEU A 138 8.66 -16.98 -0.73
N TRP A 139 8.42 -17.33 0.51
CA TRP A 139 9.41 -17.95 1.41
C TRP A 139 9.24 -19.46 1.40
N MET A 140 10.26 -20.16 0.97
CA MET A 140 10.28 -21.63 0.95
C MET A 140 11.18 -22.18 2.04
N ARG A 141 10.72 -23.21 2.74
CA ARG A 141 11.52 -23.92 3.74
C ARG A 141 12.75 -24.52 3.07
N ARG A 142 13.93 -24.40 3.70
CA ARG A 142 15.19 -24.93 3.16
C ARG A 142 15.08 -26.41 2.79
N GLN A 143 14.42 -27.22 3.62
CA GLN A 143 14.24 -28.67 3.42
C GLN A 143 13.28 -29.01 2.27
N SER A 144 12.53 -28.05 1.72
CA SER A 144 11.70 -28.27 0.53
C SER A 144 12.54 -28.54 -0.73
N ASN A 145 13.82 -28.11 -0.73
CA ASN A 145 14.73 -28.10 -1.88
C ASN A 145 14.28 -27.22 -3.05
N ILE A 146 13.34 -26.31 -2.83
CA ILE A 146 12.90 -25.29 -3.77
C ILE A 146 13.67 -24.00 -3.46
N ARG A 147 14.50 -23.54 -4.39
CA ARG A 147 15.36 -22.35 -4.22
C ARG A 147 15.17 -21.30 -5.32
N SER A 148 14.45 -21.67 -6.37
CA SER A 148 14.20 -20.80 -7.53
C SER A 148 12.80 -21.03 -8.08
N PHE A 149 12.34 -20.12 -8.95
CA PHE A 149 11.10 -20.28 -9.68
C PHE A 149 11.13 -21.50 -10.63
N ASP A 150 12.29 -21.79 -11.18
CA ASP A 150 12.48 -22.98 -12.03
C ASP A 150 12.42 -24.28 -11.23
N ASP A 151 12.83 -24.30 -9.97
CA ASP A 151 12.64 -25.48 -9.12
C ASP A 151 11.16 -25.76 -8.87
N LEU A 152 10.34 -24.70 -8.72
CA LEU A 152 8.89 -24.86 -8.61
C LEU A 152 8.30 -25.49 -9.90
N ARG A 153 8.73 -25.00 -11.08
CA ARG A 153 8.27 -25.56 -12.36
C ARG A 153 8.67 -27.02 -12.56
N ARG A 154 9.87 -27.39 -12.12
CA ARG A 154 10.44 -28.74 -12.31
C ARG A 154 10.18 -29.70 -11.15
N ALA A 155 9.43 -29.27 -10.14
CA ALA A 155 9.15 -30.12 -8.99
C ALA A 155 8.39 -31.38 -9.43
N ASN A 156 8.88 -32.54 -8.99
CA ASN A 156 8.29 -33.86 -9.28
C ASN A 156 7.41 -34.36 -8.14
N ARG A 157 7.09 -33.52 -7.16
CA ARG A 157 6.18 -33.76 -6.05
C ARG A 157 5.25 -32.59 -5.85
N GLN A 158 4.18 -32.79 -5.13
CA GLN A 158 3.30 -31.70 -4.71
C GLN A 158 4.04 -30.76 -3.74
N ILE A 159 3.94 -29.45 -4.02
CA ILE A 159 4.48 -28.37 -3.20
C ILE A 159 3.34 -27.77 -2.41
N ILE A 160 3.41 -27.80 -1.10
CA ILE A 160 2.38 -27.30 -0.21
C ILE A 160 2.66 -25.84 0.18
N ILE A 161 1.77 -24.93 -0.19
CA ILE A 161 1.84 -23.52 0.21
C ILE A 161 0.76 -23.22 1.25
N ALA A 162 1.17 -22.64 2.37
CA ALA A 162 0.24 -22.24 3.42
C ALA A 162 -0.42 -20.91 3.08
N GLY A 163 -1.77 -20.87 3.06
CA GLY A 163 -2.58 -19.70 2.79
C GLY A 163 -3.40 -19.25 3.99
N SER A 164 -3.48 -17.95 4.25
CA SER A 164 -4.19 -17.39 5.43
C SER A 164 -5.69 -17.13 5.23
N GLY A 165 -6.21 -17.39 4.05
CA GLY A 165 -7.64 -17.19 3.75
C GLY A 165 -7.90 -17.38 2.27
N SER A 166 -9.14 -17.65 1.95
CA SER A 166 -9.54 -18.05 0.60
C SER A 166 -9.55 -16.90 -0.41
N THR A 167 -9.77 -15.67 0.05
CA THR A 167 -9.82 -14.45 -0.81
C THR A 167 -8.54 -13.62 -0.75
N THR A 168 -7.52 -14.10 -0.07
CA THR A 168 -6.28 -13.35 0.13
C THR A 168 -5.30 -13.58 -1.03
N SER A 169 -4.53 -12.55 -1.39
CA SER A 169 -3.52 -12.63 -2.46
C SER A 169 -2.49 -13.73 -2.18
N ASN A 170 -2.16 -13.98 -0.91
CA ASN A 170 -1.20 -15.01 -0.54
C ASN A 170 -1.69 -16.46 -0.75
N SER A 171 -3.01 -16.65 -0.91
CA SER A 171 -3.59 -17.94 -1.30
C SER A 171 -3.84 -18.01 -2.81
N ILE A 172 -4.35 -16.91 -3.41
CA ILE A 172 -4.74 -16.93 -4.83
C ILE A 172 -3.52 -16.89 -5.76
N ILE A 173 -2.48 -16.10 -5.45
CA ILE A 173 -1.28 -16.02 -6.31
C ILE A 173 -0.63 -17.39 -6.55
N PRO A 174 -0.36 -18.23 -5.53
CA PRO A 174 0.16 -19.58 -5.77
C PRO A 174 -0.78 -20.47 -6.62
N GLU A 175 -2.09 -20.30 -6.51
CA GLU A 175 -3.05 -21.04 -7.36
C GLU A 175 -3.04 -20.58 -8.82
N VAL A 176 -2.84 -19.27 -9.05
CA VAL A 176 -2.63 -18.73 -10.39
C VAL A 176 -1.37 -19.35 -11.01
N LEU A 177 -0.26 -19.39 -10.28
CA LEU A 177 0.97 -20.04 -10.75
C LEU A 177 0.77 -21.54 -10.99
N ALA A 178 0.05 -22.24 -10.13
CA ALA A 178 -0.28 -23.66 -10.36
C ALA A 178 -1.01 -23.87 -11.70
N LYS A 179 -1.96 -22.98 -12.02
CA LYS A 179 -2.76 -23.07 -13.24
C LYS A 179 -1.98 -22.65 -14.51
N TYR A 180 -1.36 -21.49 -14.50
CA TYR A 180 -0.74 -20.91 -15.70
C TYR A 180 0.64 -21.50 -16.00
N GLU A 181 1.41 -21.78 -14.98
CA GLU A 181 2.77 -22.32 -15.07
C GLU A 181 2.82 -23.86 -14.96
N ASN A 182 1.63 -24.51 -14.83
CA ASN A 182 1.49 -25.95 -14.64
C ASN A 182 2.36 -26.49 -13.47
N MET A 183 2.49 -25.69 -12.41
CA MET A 183 3.28 -26.06 -11.23
C MET A 183 2.50 -27.01 -10.32
N PRO A 184 3.14 -28.02 -9.70
CA PRO A 184 2.49 -28.94 -8.78
C PRO A 184 2.24 -28.32 -7.40
N ILE A 185 1.70 -27.09 -7.36
CA ILE A 185 1.40 -26.34 -6.15
C ILE A 185 0.00 -26.71 -5.64
N LYS A 186 -0.09 -26.98 -4.35
CA LYS A 186 -1.34 -27.10 -3.61
C LYS A 186 -1.36 -26.05 -2.50
N VAL A 187 -2.37 -25.18 -2.49
CA VAL A 187 -2.59 -24.24 -1.41
C VAL A 187 -3.42 -24.91 -0.32
N VAL A 188 -2.89 -24.97 0.90
CA VAL A 188 -3.64 -25.39 2.09
C VAL A 188 -4.16 -24.13 2.77
N ARG A 189 -5.50 -24.00 2.78
CA ARG A 189 -6.23 -22.87 3.38
C ARG A 189 -6.71 -23.27 4.77
N GLY A 190 -7.15 -22.29 5.56
CA GLY A 190 -7.74 -22.54 6.88
C GLY A 190 -6.84 -22.13 8.05
N TYR A 191 -5.68 -21.59 7.79
CA TYR A 191 -4.90 -20.91 8.82
C TYR A 191 -5.62 -19.59 9.18
N THR A 192 -5.77 -19.31 10.47
CA THR A 192 -6.51 -18.15 10.98
C THR A 192 -5.86 -16.81 10.59
N GLY A 193 -4.55 -16.86 10.29
CA GLY A 193 -3.79 -15.69 9.87
C GLY A 193 -2.42 -16.06 9.32
N ILE A 194 -1.67 -15.03 8.91
CA ILE A 194 -0.35 -15.24 8.31
C ILE A 194 0.66 -15.83 9.28
N ILE A 195 0.54 -15.55 10.58
CA ILE A 195 1.44 -16.10 11.60
C ILE A 195 1.27 -17.61 11.70
N ASP A 196 0.03 -18.11 11.68
CA ASP A 196 -0.24 -19.56 11.73
C ASP A 196 0.26 -20.25 10.46
N ALA A 197 0.15 -19.58 9.29
CA ALA A 197 0.72 -20.09 8.04
C ALA A 197 2.26 -20.18 8.09
N VAL A 198 2.92 -19.19 8.68
CA VAL A 198 4.39 -19.21 8.91
C VAL A 198 4.78 -20.32 9.87
N LEU A 199 4.04 -20.53 10.97
CA LEU A 199 4.26 -21.63 11.91
C LEU A 199 4.11 -23.01 11.25
N ALA A 200 3.16 -23.16 10.31
CA ALA A 200 3.01 -24.41 9.55
C ALA A 200 4.26 -24.71 8.68
N VAL A 201 4.86 -23.67 8.07
CA VAL A 201 6.14 -23.83 7.35
C VAL A 201 7.27 -24.23 8.30
N GLU A 202 7.36 -23.61 9.46
CA GLU A 202 8.36 -23.94 10.48
C GLU A 202 8.26 -25.40 10.94
N ARG A 203 7.05 -25.89 11.20
CA ARG A 203 6.77 -27.27 11.63
C ARG A 203 6.93 -28.29 10.50
N GLY A 204 7.03 -27.83 9.25
CA GLY A 204 7.14 -28.70 8.08
C GLY A 204 5.80 -29.26 7.59
N GLU A 205 4.69 -28.69 8.03
CA GLU A 205 3.34 -28.99 7.55
C GLU A 205 3.09 -28.39 6.15
N ALA A 206 3.83 -27.30 5.81
CA ALA A 206 3.87 -26.70 4.48
C ALA A 206 5.31 -26.50 4.02
N ASP A 207 5.51 -26.45 2.69
CA ASP A 207 6.81 -26.20 2.06
C ASP A 207 7.14 -24.70 2.01
N GLY A 208 6.13 -23.85 1.96
CA GLY A 208 6.32 -22.40 1.84
C GLY A 208 5.09 -21.58 2.16
N VAL A 209 5.29 -20.26 2.18
CA VAL A 209 4.24 -19.25 2.42
C VAL A 209 4.57 -18.00 1.64
N LEU A 210 3.54 -17.35 1.05
CA LEU A 210 3.66 -16.05 0.41
C LEU A 210 3.26 -14.97 1.43
N CYS A 211 4.23 -14.19 1.94
CA CYS A 211 3.96 -13.17 2.95
C CYS A 211 5.01 -12.06 2.96
N GLN A 212 4.74 -10.99 3.72
CA GLN A 212 5.73 -9.96 3.95
C GLN A 212 6.91 -10.50 4.77
N ARG A 213 8.11 -9.96 4.53
CA ARG A 213 9.31 -10.26 5.32
C ARG A 213 9.08 -10.10 6.83
N ALA A 214 8.35 -9.04 7.21
CA ALA A 214 8.03 -8.73 8.61
C ALA A 214 7.21 -9.83 9.31
N SER A 215 6.53 -10.70 8.56
CA SER A 215 5.81 -11.86 9.11
C SER A 215 6.72 -13.05 9.41
N ILE A 216 7.95 -13.07 8.88
CA ILE A 216 8.94 -14.13 9.15
C ILE A 216 9.78 -13.75 10.36
N ARG A 217 9.95 -14.68 11.28
CA ARG A 217 10.76 -14.42 12.47
C ARG A 217 12.24 -14.20 12.11
N PRO A 218 12.93 -13.29 12.79
CA PRO A 218 14.34 -12.96 12.50
C PRO A 218 15.28 -14.16 12.56
N ASP A 219 15.03 -15.11 13.47
CA ASP A 219 15.84 -16.35 13.61
C ASP A 219 15.67 -17.28 12.41
N MET A 220 14.48 -17.39 11.81
CA MET A 220 14.25 -18.15 10.59
C MET A 220 14.99 -17.58 9.39
N LEU A 221 15.08 -16.24 9.31
CA LEU A 221 15.82 -15.54 8.27
C LEU A 221 17.34 -15.71 8.45
N SER A 222 17.86 -15.45 9.65
CA SER A 222 19.30 -15.47 9.93
C SER A 222 19.90 -16.87 9.86
N SER A 223 19.15 -17.91 10.25
CA SER A 223 19.55 -19.31 10.11
C SER A 223 19.40 -19.83 8.68
N GLY A 224 18.71 -19.09 7.80
CA GLY A 224 18.31 -19.56 6.47
C GLY A 224 17.38 -20.77 6.53
N ALA A 225 16.55 -20.88 7.56
CA ALA A 225 15.53 -21.92 7.65
C ALA A 225 14.48 -21.75 6.53
N VAL A 226 14.24 -20.52 6.11
CA VAL A 226 13.47 -20.16 4.91
C VAL A 226 14.30 -19.34 3.93
N MET A 227 13.99 -19.47 2.65
CA MET A 227 14.68 -18.78 1.56
C MET A 227 13.65 -18.12 0.62
N PRO A 228 13.91 -16.90 0.15
CA PRO A 228 13.03 -16.24 -0.81
C PRO A 228 13.22 -16.83 -2.21
N VAL A 229 12.12 -17.00 -2.94
CA VAL A 229 12.12 -17.54 -4.32
C VAL A 229 11.73 -16.49 -5.34
N PHE A 230 10.71 -15.71 -5.06
CA PHE A 230 10.31 -14.55 -5.83
C PHE A 230 9.63 -13.52 -4.94
N GLN A 231 9.49 -12.31 -5.45
CA GLN A 231 8.78 -11.21 -4.81
C GLN A 231 7.82 -10.52 -5.81
N LEU A 232 6.79 -9.85 -5.30
CA LEU A 232 5.88 -9.10 -6.18
C LEU A 232 6.48 -7.77 -6.63
N PHE A 233 7.15 -7.06 -5.74
CA PHE A 233 7.77 -5.75 -5.98
C PHE A 233 9.23 -5.79 -5.54
N ASP A 234 10.04 -4.85 -6.04
CA ASP A 234 11.47 -4.78 -5.72
C ASP A 234 11.70 -4.22 -4.31
N SER A 235 11.87 -5.09 -3.32
CA SER A 235 12.23 -4.71 -1.94
C SER A 235 13.27 -5.64 -1.30
N GLU A 236 13.37 -6.91 -1.78
CA GLU A 236 14.35 -7.88 -1.28
C GLU A 236 15.50 -7.97 -2.29
N PRO A 237 16.71 -7.51 -1.93
CA PRO A 237 17.86 -7.51 -2.84
C PRO A 237 18.18 -8.90 -3.39
N GLY A 238 18.32 -9.01 -4.71
CA GLY A 238 18.68 -10.25 -5.38
C GLY A 238 17.54 -11.28 -5.54
N VAL A 239 16.34 -11.00 -5.04
CA VAL A 239 15.17 -11.84 -5.24
C VAL A 239 14.46 -11.46 -6.54
N PRO A 240 14.16 -12.40 -7.45
CA PRO A 240 13.49 -12.09 -8.72
C PRO A 240 12.08 -11.53 -8.52
N ILE A 241 11.69 -10.57 -9.36
CA ILE A 241 10.32 -10.03 -9.39
C ILE A 241 9.44 -10.98 -10.20
N LEU A 242 8.30 -11.41 -9.64
CA LEU A 242 7.42 -12.41 -10.24
C LEU A 242 6.95 -12.03 -11.66
N GLU A 243 6.57 -10.78 -11.89
CA GLU A 243 6.14 -10.30 -13.21
C GLU A 243 7.16 -10.56 -14.33
N ARG A 244 8.45 -10.58 -13.97
CA ARG A 244 9.54 -10.85 -14.95
C ARG A 244 9.77 -12.33 -15.20
N LEU A 245 9.21 -13.21 -14.37
CA LEU A 245 9.36 -14.67 -14.47
C LEU A 245 8.24 -15.33 -15.27
N VAL A 246 7.07 -14.73 -15.33
CA VAL A 246 5.90 -15.22 -16.07
C VAL A 246 5.85 -14.58 -17.46
N MET A 247 5.32 -15.31 -18.44
CA MET A 247 5.30 -14.86 -19.83
C MET A 247 3.91 -14.57 -20.34
N ASP A 248 2.89 -15.28 -19.86
CA ASP A 248 1.51 -15.12 -20.31
C ASP A 248 0.93 -13.75 -19.94
N ALA A 249 0.35 -13.03 -20.88
CA ALA A 249 -0.18 -11.68 -20.67
C ALA A 249 -1.40 -11.64 -19.74
N ARG A 250 -2.23 -12.70 -19.75
CA ARG A 250 -3.40 -12.79 -18.88
C ARG A 250 -2.97 -13.07 -17.45
N GLU A 251 -1.99 -13.95 -17.30
CA GLU A 251 -1.38 -14.22 -16.00
C GLU A 251 -0.79 -12.95 -15.40
N LYS A 252 0.00 -12.19 -16.17
CA LYS A 252 0.55 -10.90 -15.73
C LYS A 252 -0.53 -9.94 -15.26
N ALA A 253 -1.59 -9.77 -16.04
CA ALA A 253 -2.71 -8.88 -15.69
C ALA A 253 -3.42 -9.34 -14.41
N LEU A 254 -3.59 -10.64 -14.22
CA LEU A 254 -4.21 -11.19 -13.01
C LEU A 254 -3.30 -11.03 -11.77
N LEU A 255 -2.00 -11.26 -11.92
CA LEU A 255 -1.01 -11.07 -10.85
C LEU A 255 -0.89 -9.59 -10.46
N GLU A 256 -0.94 -8.66 -11.43
CA GLU A 256 -0.97 -7.22 -11.16
C GLU A 256 -2.23 -6.83 -10.38
N LEU A 257 -3.41 -7.33 -10.78
CA LEU A 257 -4.65 -7.09 -10.05
C LEU A 257 -4.58 -7.61 -8.60
N LEU A 258 -4.04 -8.82 -8.41
CA LEU A 258 -3.85 -9.43 -7.09
C LEU A 258 -2.80 -8.68 -6.24
N GLY A 259 -1.82 -8.07 -6.88
CA GLY A 259 -0.77 -7.28 -6.23
C GLY A 259 -1.19 -5.84 -5.93
N ALA A 260 -2.26 -5.33 -6.55
CA ALA A 260 -2.66 -3.93 -6.45
C ALA A 260 -2.88 -3.43 -5.00
N PRO A 261 -3.55 -4.18 -4.10
CA PRO A 261 -3.68 -3.76 -2.71
C PRO A 261 -2.34 -3.58 -2.00
N GLN A 262 -1.36 -4.40 -2.33
CA GLN A 262 -0.02 -4.34 -1.77
C GLN A 262 0.80 -3.19 -2.35
N ARG A 263 0.64 -2.90 -3.65
CA ARG A 263 1.28 -1.76 -4.31
C ARG A 263 0.84 -0.43 -3.69
N LEU A 264 -0.45 -0.28 -3.43
CA LEU A 264 -1.00 0.92 -2.78
C LEU A 264 -0.55 1.08 -1.32
N GLY A 265 -0.16 0.00 -0.66
CA GLY A 265 0.23 0.01 0.76
C GLY A 265 -0.93 0.38 1.68
N LEU A 266 -0.62 0.95 2.84
CA LEU A 266 -1.61 1.50 3.77
C LEU A 266 -1.77 3.00 3.51
N ALA A 267 -2.49 3.33 2.45
CA ALA A 267 -2.66 4.71 2.03
C ALA A 267 -3.58 5.51 2.97
N VAL A 268 -3.19 6.75 3.22
CA VAL A 268 -4.04 7.78 3.80
C VAL A 268 -4.83 8.44 2.67
N ILE A 269 -6.15 8.51 2.85
CA ILE A 269 -7.08 9.14 1.90
C ILE A 269 -7.94 10.20 2.59
N ALA A 270 -8.42 11.15 1.81
CA ALA A 270 -9.45 12.12 2.20
C ALA A 270 -10.71 11.96 1.33
N PRO A 271 -11.87 12.47 1.77
CA PRO A 271 -13.10 12.50 0.99
C PRO A 271 -12.92 13.12 -0.39
N PRO A 272 -13.76 12.76 -1.38
CA PRO A 272 -13.77 13.39 -2.69
C PRO A 272 -14.02 14.90 -2.63
N GLY A 273 -13.29 15.66 -3.45
CA GLY A 273 -13.50 17.11 -3.55
C GLY A 273 -12.78 17.94 -2.49
N LEU A 274 -11.75 17.37 -1.84
CA LEU A 274 -10.87 18.17 -0.97
C LEU A 274 -10.24 19.33 -1.79
N PRO A 275 -10.25 20.58 -1.28
CA PRO A 275 -9.60 21.71 -1.93
C PRO A 275 -8.12 21.48 -2.25
N ASP A 276 -7.67 22.00 -3.40
CA ASP A 276 -6.31 21.74 -3.91
C ASP A 276 -5.20 22.24 -2.98
N ASP A 277 -5.42 23.35 -2.29
CA ASP A 277 -4.49 23.90 -1.32
C ASP A 277 -4.34 22.99 -0.09
N LEU A 278 -5.43 22.44 0.44
CA LEU A 278 -5.41 21.47 1.54
C LEU A 278 -4.83 20.14 1.08
N THR A 279 -5.15 19.70 -0.14
CA THR A 279 -4.57 18.49 -0.75
C THR A 279 -3.06 18.59 -0.80
N ARG A 280 -2.52 19.69 -1.32
CA ARG A 280 -1.09 19.94 -1.42
C ARG A 280 -0.41 19.97 -0.05
N ILE A 281 -1.01 20.65 0.94
CA ILE A 281 -0.48 20.70 2.31
C ILE A 281 -0.39 19.29 2.89
N LEU A 282 -1.48 18.52 2.84
CA LEU A 282 -1.51 17.18 3.43
C LEU A 282 -0.52 16.23 2.74
N ARG A 283 -0.44 16.25 1.41
CA ARG A 283 0.53 15.43 0.64
C ARG A 283 1.98 15.75 0.98
N GLN A 284 2.34 17.04 0.97
CA GLN A 284 3.69 17.47 1.30
C GLN A 284 4.06 17.16 2.75
N SER A 285 3.14 17.37 3.67
CA SER A 285 3.33 17.07 5.08
C SER A 285 3.48 15.57 5.34
N TYR A 286 2.66 14.76 4.64
CA TYR A 286 2.73 13.30 4.75
C TYR A 286 4.07 12.77 4.23
N LEU A 287 4.49 13.20 3.04
CA LEU A 287 5.76 12.78 2.47
C LEU A 287 6.95 13.15 3.37
N LYS A 288 6.99 14.40 3.86
CA LYS A 288 8.01 14.82 4.83
C LYS A 288 8.03 13.97 6.10
N MET A 289 6.85 13.60 6.58
CA MET A 289 6.74 12.74 7.77
C MET A 289 7.32 11.35 7.52
N VAL A 290 6.87 10.65 6.47
CA VAL A 290 7.30 9.26 6.20
C VAL A 290 8.76 9.14 5.81
N GLU A 291 9.38 10.22 5.31
CA GLU A 291 10.81 10.31 5.02
C GLU A 291 11.64 10.74 6.23
N SER A 292 10.99 11.18 7.33
CA SER A 292 11.71 11.59 8.53
C SER A 292 12.36 10.40 9.23
N ARG A 293 13.57 10.62 9.72
CA ARG A 293 14.34 9.58 10.42
C ARG A 293 13.57 9.02 11.63
N GLU A 294 12.92 9.90 12.38
CA GLU A 294 12.18 9.51 13.59
C GLU A 294 11.00 8.59 13.28
N TYR A 295 10.25 8.88 12.20
CA TYR A 295 9.15 8.03 11.75
C TYR A 295 9.67 6.65 11.30
N VAL A 296 10.70 6.63 10.47
CA VAL A 296 11.27 5.38 9.93
C VAL A 296 11.83 4.50 11.05
N GLU A 297 12.62 5.06 11.98
CA GLU A 297 13.17 4.30 13.11
C GLU A 297 12.06 3.71 14.00
N GLU A 298 10.99 4.47 14.24
CA GLU A 298 9.88 3.99 15.05
C GLU A 298 9.01 2.95 14.31
N ALA A 299 8.82 3.10 13.01
CA ALA A 299 8.14 2.11 12.16
C ALA A 299 8.88 0.76 12.19
N ILE A 300 10.21 0.78 12.04
CA ILE A 300 11.06 -0.41 12.15
C ILE A 300 10.90 -1.08 13.52
N LYS A 301 10.95 -0.31 14.62
CA LYS A 301 10.76 -0.85 15.99
C LYS A 301 9.40 -1.51 16.17
N ARG A 302 8.36 -1.00 15.51
CA ARG A 302 7.00 -1.56 15.54
C ARG A 302 6.79 -2.67 14.52
N ASN A 303 7.83 -3.08 13.79
CA ASN A 303 7.76 -4.06 12.72
C ASN A 303 6.73 -3.73 11.63
N LEU A 304 6.64 -2.44 11.27
CA LEU A 304 5.80 -1.94 10.19
C LEU A 304 6.57 -1.91 8.88
N ASP A 305 5.85 -1.94 7.75
CA ASP A 305 6.46 -1.84 6.43
C ASP A 305 7.16 -0.48 6.26
N VAL A 306 8.43 -0.51 5.90
CA VAL A 306 9.22 0.67 5.54
C VAL A 306 9.83 0.49 4.16
N GLY A 307 9.91 1.55 3.38
CA GLY A 307 10.45 1.48 2.03
C GLY A 307 10.32 2.82 1.31
N ARG A 308 10.28 2.76 -0.02
CA ARG A 308 9.96 3.96 -0.81
C ARG A 308 8.50 4.33 -0.59
N PRO A 309 8.18 5.55 -0.12
CA PRO A 309 6.82 6.04 -0.02
C PRO A 309 6.15 6.12 -1.41
N ASN A 310 4.84 5.90 -1.46
CA ASN A 310 4.06 6.28 -2.64
C ASN A 310 3.45 7.65 -2.40
N THR A 311 3.65 8.58 -3.31
CA THR A 311 3.00 9.89 -3.26
C THR A 311 1.51 9.78 -3.61
N GLY A 312 0.72 10.78 -3.20
CA GLY A 312 -0.70 10.81 -3.53
C GLY A 312 -0.95 10.89 -5.04
N GLU A 313 -0.04 11.53 -5.78
CA GLU A 313 -0.06 11.61 -7.24
C GLU A 313 0.19 10.25 -7.89
N GLU A 314 1.23 9.53 -7.47
CA GLU A 314 1.55 8.19 -7.98
C GLU A 314 0.38 7.21 -7.74
N ILE A 315 -0.23 7.27 -6.54
CA ILE A 315 -1.39 6.45 -6.20
C ILE A 315 -2.59 6.82 -7.09
N THR A 316 -2.86 8.11 -7.28
CA THR A 316 -3.97 8.59 -8.11
C THR A 316 -3.80 8.13 -9.57
N ASP A 317 -2.59 8.25 -10.11
CA ASP A 317 -2.25 7.80 -11.46
C ASP A 317 -2.44 6.29 -11.61
N TYR A 318 -1.88 5.50 -10.70
CA TYR A 318 -2.02 4.05 -10.69
C TYR A 318 -3.49 3.60 -10.58
N VAL A 319 -4.26 4.19 -9.67
CA VAL A 319 -5.69 3.88 -9.51
C VAL A 319 -6.46 4.19 -10.78
N THR A 320 -6.20 5.35 -11.41
CA THR A 320 -6.97 5.82 -12.57
C THR A 320 -6.59 5.06 -13.85
N ASN A 321 -5.31 4.91 -14.10
CA ASN A 321 -4.79 4.45 -15.39
C ASN A 321 -4.46 2.95 -15.43
N THR A 322 -4.35 2.31 -14.27
CA THR A 322 -4.04 0.87 -14.17
C THR A 322 -5.16 0.11 -13.47
N LEU A 323 -5.42 0.42 -12.20
CA LEU A 323 -6.29 -0.39 -11.34
C LEU A 323 -7.74 -0.42 -11.84
N MET A 324 -8.30 0.73 -12.24
CA MET A 324 -9.67 0.83 -12.76
C MET A 324 -9.79 0.57 -14.26
N ALA A 325 -8.68 0.25 -14.93
CA ALA A 325 -8.62 -0.04 -16.35
C ALA A 325 -8.39 -1.53 -16.68
N PHE A 326 -8.39 -2.42 -15.68
CA PHE A 326 -8.23 -3.86 -15.93
C PHE A 326 -9.30 -4.39 -16.89
N PRO A 327 -8.91 -5.28 -17.84
CA PRO A 327 -9.84 -5.92 -18.75
C PRO A 327 -10.93 -6.69 -17.99
N ALA A 328 -12.17 -6.67 -18.53
CA ALA A 328 -13.30 -7.37 -17.94
C ALA A 328 -13.04 -8.89 -17.79
N GLU A 329 -12.23 -9.47 -18.66
CA GLU A 329 -11.82 -10.89 -18.56
C GLU A 329 -10.94 -11.16 -17.34
N THR A 330 -9.98 -10.28 -17.04
CA THR A 330 -9.13 -10.37 -15.84
C THR A 330 -9.98 -10.29 -14.57
N ILE A 331 -10.96 -9.37 -14.54
CA ILE A 331 -11.88 -9.22 -13.42
C ILE A 331 -12.75 -10.47 -13.26
N ARG A 332 -13.28 -11.03 -14.35
CA ARG A 332 -14.06 -12.29 -14.31
C ARG A 332 -13.22 -13.46 -13.82
N GLU A 333 -11.98 -13.55 -14.26
CA GLU A 333 -11.08 -14.59 -13.81
C GLU A 333 -10.76 -14.46 -12.32
N TYR A 334 -10.43 -13.26 -11.83
CA TYR A 334 -10.25 -13.02 -10.41
C TYR A 334 -11.48 -13.45 -9.60
N ARG A 335 -12.69 -13.08 -10.01
CA ARG A 335 -13.95 -13.53 -9.35
C ARG A 335 -14.03 -15.04 -9.24
N SER A 336 -13.60 -15.79 -10.26
CA SER A 336 -13.63 -17.25 -10.23
C SER A 336 -12.78 -17.88 -9.14
N TYR A 337 -11.73 -17.17 -8.67
CA TYR A 337 -10.93 -17.62 -7.51
C TYR A 337 -11.60 -17.27 -6.16
N VAL A 338 -12.39 -16.19 -6.12
CA VAL A 338 -13.02 -15.69 -4.91
C VAL A 338 -14.37 -16.38 -4.66
N GLU A 339 -15.13 -16.70 -5.72
CA GLU A 339 -16.48 -17.26 -5.65
C GLU A 339 -16.53 -18.81 -5.57
N LYS A 340 -15.43 -19.50 -5.78
CA LYS A 340 -15.32 -20.97 -5.68
C LYS A 340 -15.36 -21.52 -4.24
N GLN A 341 -16.04 -20.84 -3.31
CA GLN A 341 -16.06 -21.18 -1.89
C GLN A 341 -17.40 -21.69 -1.44
#